data_613c32b1bd8520d938c634b8ac5306a4
#
_entry.id   613c32b1bd8520d938c634b8ac5306a4
#
_cell.length_a   1.000
_cell.length_b   1.000
_cell.length_c   1.000
_cell.angle_alpha   90.00
_cell.angle_beta   90.00
_cell.angle_gamma   90.00
#
_symmetry.space_group_name_H-M   'P 1'
#
loop_
_entity.id
_entity.type
_entity.pdbx_description
1 polymer ?
#
loop_
_entity_poly.entity_id
_entity_poly.type
_entity_poly.pdbx_seq_one_letter_code
_entity_poly.pdbx_strand_id
1 'polypeptide(L)'
;MVKLLTKHNTASFNNFINKDLNRIINEVNNPLRILKNKDGSEYKTKVCFYFGGKSGNKIKYVGPNIKPMDARLNGVTYNGVLEIEIDITVSHGDYDEIETSEVFKLANIPTMLHSEYCILNNKNEIELSNVGESQHERGGYFIINGAEKIVLSQEDSAKNLIYTHVDNAKNSLLASIHSAYASAMPERFDLIYDRNNNTINARIPYLKSEIPLILLFKALGIETEKQILQLIVGINPGKVGQLFLEQLLPSINEVKEIYSQEIALRVLSILTKWPATKIEDNRWKGNLLYILNKRFLPHIVSSDDYLENLNSKCYFL
;
A
#
# COMPACT_ATOMS: atom_id res chain seq x y z
N MET A 1 36.47 5.26 8.05
CA MET A 1 35.26 6.05 8.40
C MET A 1 34.33 6.28 7.21
N VAL A 2 34.81 6.47 6.00
CA VAL A 2 34.00 6.90 4.85
C VAL A 2 33.19 5.78 4.18
N LYS A 3 33.64 4.51 4.20
CA LYS A 3 32.85 3.35 3.73
C LYS A 3 31.54 3.14 4.53
N LEU A 4 31.41 3.78 5.70
CA LEU A 4 30.19 3.70 6.51
C LEU A 4 29.02 4.52 5.94
N LEU A 5 29.30 5.60 5.19
CA LEU A 5 28.26 6.52 4.69
C LEU A 5 27.39 5.89 3.60
N THR A 6 27.93 4.97 2.79
CA THR A 6 27.20 4.33 1.69
C THR A 6 26.81 2.88 1.99
N LYS A 7 27.25 2.35 3.15
CA LYS A 7 27.01 0.94 3.52
C LYS A 7 25.53 0.58 3.61
N HIS A 8 24.69 1.51 4.07
CA HIS A 8 23.26 1.28 4.18
C HIS A 8 22.61 1.13 2.79
N ASN A 9 23.06 1.90 1.79
CA ASN A 9 22.54 1.81 0.42
C ASN A 9 22.92 0.45 -0.20
N THR A 10 24.20 0.07 -0.11
CA THR A 10 24.68 -1.22 -0.65
C THR A 10 24.04 -2.41 0.06
N ALA A 11 23.86 -2.34 1.39
CA ALA A 11 23.19 -3.38 2.15
C ALA A 11 21.69 -3.49 1.78
N SER A 12 21.00 -2.37 1.57
CA SER A 12 19.62 -2.35 1.12
C SER A 12 19.47 -2.96 -0.27
N PHE A 13 20.37 -2.61 -1.22
CA PHE A 13 20.36 -3.19 -2.56
C PHE A 13 20.63 -4.70 -2.54
N ASN A 14 21.61 -5.16 -1.77
CA ASN A 14 21.92 -6.59 -1.64
C ASN A 14 20.74 -7.34 -1.03
N ASN A 15 20.09 -6.78 0.00
CA ASN A 15 18.88 -7.38 0.57
C ASN A 15 17.74 -7.47 -0.43
N PHE A 16 17.53 -6.40 -1.23
CA PHE A 16 16.52 -6.39 -2.29
C PHE A 16 16.75 -7.52 -3.28
N ILE A 17 17.98 -7.65 -3.82
CA ILE A 17 18.31 -8.71 -4.80
C ILE A 17 18.22 -10.10 -4.18
N ASN A 18 18.76 -10.30 -2.96
CA ASN A 18 18.90 -11.63 -2.36
C ASN A 18 17.60 -12.16 -1.72
N LYS A 19 16.71 -11.27 -1.23
CA LYS A 19 15.54 -11.67 -0.46
C LYS A 19 14.23 -11.12 -1.01
N ASP A 20 14.17 -9.79 -1.24
CA ASP A 20 12.90 -9.14 -1.54
C ASP A 20 12.38 -9.49 -2.92
N LEU A 21 13.25 -9.68 -3.92
CA LEU A 21 12.83 -10.13 -5.26
C LEU A 21 12.10 -11.47 -5.22
N ASN A 22 12.65 -12.45 -4.50
CA ASN A 22 12.00 -13.76 -4.35
C ASN A 22 10.64 -13.62 -3.66
N ARG A 23 10.56 -12.79 -2.60
CA ARG A 23 9.30 -12.54 -1.89
C ARG A 23 8.27 -11.88 -2.80
N ILE A 24 8.64 -10.83 -3.52
CA ILE A 24 7.73 -10.09 -4.42
C ILE A 24 7.15 -11.03 -5.51
N ILE A 25 7.99 -11.84 -6.13
CA ILE A 25 7.54 -12.75 -7.18
C ILE A 25 6.60 -13.83 -6.63
N ASN A 26 6.85 -14.31 -5.42
CA ASN A 26 5.99 -15.31 -4.78
C ASN A 26 4.67 -14.73 -4.26
N GLU A 27 4.65 -13.46 -3.88
CA GLU A 27 3.42 -12.77 -3.42
C GLU A 27 2.46 -12.39 -4.56
N VAL A 28 2.96 -12.27 -5.81
CA VAL A 28 2.16 -11.87 -6.97
C VAL A 28 1.58 -13.10 -7.67
N ASN A 29 0.37 -13.53 -7.26
CA ASN A 29 -0.45 -14.57 -7.93
C ASN A 29 0.38 -15.74 -8.51
N ASN A 30 1.27 -16.31 -7.73
CA ASN A 30 2.07 -17.45 -8.14
C ASN A 30 1.48 -18.76 -7.55
N PRO A 31 0.99 -19.73 -8.34
CA PRO A 31 1.01 -19.77 -9.80
C PRO A 31 -0.08 -18.92 -10.48
N LEU A 32 0.26 -18.33 -11.62
CA LEU A 32 -0.72 -17.72 -12.51
C LEU A 32 -1.50 -18.84 -13.23
N ARG A 33 -2.81 -18.87 -13.04
CA ARG A 33 -3.69 -19.88 -13.63
C ARG A 33 -4.50 -19.30 -14.76
N ILE A 34 -4.42 -19.91 -15.95
CA ILE A 34 -5.27 -19.59 -17.09
C ILE A 34 -6.19 -20.77 -17.34
N LEU A 35 -7.50 -20.52 -17.27
CA LEU A 35 -8.54 -21.49 -17.55
C LEU A 35 -9.16 -21.15 -18.89
N LYS A 36 -9.20 -22.10 -19.83
CA LYS A 36 -9.76 -21.91 -21.17
C LYS A 36 -10.97 -22.80 -21.37
N ASN A 37 -12.13 -22.18 -21.56
CA ASN A 37 -13.38 -22.89 -21.91
C ASN A 37 -13.68 -22.74 -23.40
N LYS A 38 -14.22 -23.77 -23.97
CA LYS A 38 -14.68 -23.77 -25.35
C LYS A 38 -16.19 -23.81 -25.36
N ASP A 39 -17.07 -23.47 -24.71
CA ASP A 39 -18.56 -23.51 -24.80
C ASP A 39 -19.30 -23.65 -23.46
N GLY A 40 -18.94 -22.85 -22.42
CA GLY A 40 -19.77 -22.79 -21.20
C GLY A 40 -19.85 -24.05 -20.34
N SER A 41 -19.17 -25.13 -20.72
CA SER A 41 -19.03 -26.38 -19.96
C SER A 41 -17.70 -26.42 -19.19
N GLU A 42 -17.52 -27.33 -18.24
CA GLU A 42 -16.34 -27.46 -17.39
C GLU A 42 -15.01 -27.25 -18.11
N TYR A 43 -14.09 -26.56 -17.44
CA TYR A 43 -12.77 -26.19 -17.99
C TYR A 43 -11.98 -27.39 -18.47
N LYS A 44 -11.87 -27.57 -19.79
CA LYS A 44 -11.14 -28.69 -20.37
C LYS A 44 -9.62 -28.53 -20.35
N THR A 45 -9.12 -27.27 -20.34
CA THR A 45 -7.67 -27.03 -20.34
C THR A 45 -7.32 -26.03 -19.26
N LYS A 46 -6.39 -26.41 -18.40
CA LYS A 46 -5.84 -25.59 -17.34
C LYS A 46 -4.35 -25.41 -17.59
N VAL A 47 -3.89 -24.18 -17.70
CA VAL A 47 -2.46 -23.84 -17.82
C VAL A 47 -2.05 -23.10 -16.55
N CYS A 48 -1.00 -23.58 -15.87
CA CYS A 48 -0.44 -22.94 -14.71
C CYS A 48 1.01 -22.55 -15.02
N PHE A 49 1.35 -21.29 -14.71
CA PHE A 49 2.70 -20.74 -14.80
C PHE A 49 3.24 -20.55 -13.40
N TYR A 50 4.37 -21.19 -13.08
CA TYR A 50 5.07 -21.07 -11.82
C TYR A 50 6.32 -20.23 -12.02
N PHE A 51 6.29 -19.00 -11.58
CA PHE A 51 7.43 -18.08 -11.65
C PHE A 51 8.45 -18.40 -10.56
N GLY A 52 9.70 -18.60 -10.95
CA GLY A 52 10.75 -19.08 -10.06
C GLY A 52 10.71 -20.59 -9.85
N GLY A 53 10.09 -21.32 -10.76
CA GLY A 53 9.83 -22.76 -10.65
C GLY A 53 8.74 -23.09 -9.64
N LYS A 54 8.39 -24.36 -9.47
CA LYS A 54 7.40 -24.83 -8.48
C LYS A 54 7.80 -24.49 -7.04
N SER A 55 9.10 -24.34 -6.75
CA SER A 55 9.62 -23.95 -5.44
C SER A 55 9.65 -22.44 -5.21
N GLY A 56 9.46 -21.63 -6.25
CA GLY A 56 9.54 -20.16 -6.17
C GLY A 56 10.93 -19.58 -5.95
N ASN A 57 11.99 -20.41 -5.98
CA ASN A 57 13.37 -20.00 -5.62
C ASN A 57 14.33 -19.95 -6.81
N LYS A 58 13.88 -20.28 -8.02
CA LYS A 58 14.70 -20.32 -9.22
C LYS A 58 14.75 -18.96 -9.91
N ILE A 59 15.23 -17.96 -9.18
CA ILE A 59 15.42 -16.59 -9.64
C ILE A 59 16.89 -16.26 -9.48
N LYS A 60 17.52 -15.76 -10.55
CA LYS A 60 18.94 -15.45 -10.56
C LYS A 60 19.18 -14.06 -11.09
N TYR A 61 19.90 -13.26 -10.35
CA TYR A 61 20.42 -12.00 -10.85
C TYR A 61 21.86 -12.17 -11.33
N VAL A 62 22.09 -11.88 -12.58
CA VAL A 62 23.41 -11.92 -13.23
C VAL A 62 23.94 -10.49 -13.29
N GLY A 63 25.06 -10.23 -12.63
CA GLY A 63 25.69 -8.92 -12.59
C GLY A 63 26.10 -8.39 -13.97
N PRO A 64 26.44 -7.10 -14.09
CA PRO A 64 26.85 -6.48 -15.34
C PRO A 64 28.16 -7.10 -15.88
N ASN A 65 28.27 -7.17 -17.18
CA ASN A 65 29.49 -7.58 -17.89
C ASN A 65 30.30 -6.40 -18.45
N ILE A 66 29.87 -5.16 -18.23
CA ILE A 66 30.56 -3.92 -18.63
C ILE A 66 31.19 -3.26 -17.41
N LYS A 67 32.23 -2.46 -17.62
CA LYS A 67 32.83 -1.67 -16.51
C LYS A 67 31.99 -0.42 -16.22
N PRO A 68 31.92 0.05 -14.97
CA PRO A 68 31.21 1.27 -14.63
C PRO A 68 31.71 2.51 -15.40
N MET A 69 33.03 2.63 -15.58
CA MET A 69 33.61 3.71 -16.36
C MET A 69 33.15 3.68 -17.82
N ASP A 70 33.09 2.49 -18.44
CA ASP A 70 32.59 2.36 -19.81
C ASP A 70 31.11 2.72 -19.90
N ALA A 71 30.31 2.41 -18.87
CA ALA A 71 28.92 2.81 -18.81
C ALA A 71 28.75 4.35 -18.76
N ARG A 72 29.62 5.05 -18.02
CA ARG A 72 29.60 6.53 -17.97
C ARG A 72 30.00 7.13 -19.33
N LEU A 73 31.07 6.63 -19.93
CA LEU A 73 31.61 7.17 -21.18
C LEU A 73 30.65 6.92 -22.37
N ASN A 74 30.03 5.76 -22.41
CA ASN A 74 29.13 5.39 -23.51
C ASN A 74 27.67 5.83 -23.29
N GLY A 75 27.36 6.49 -22.15
CA GLY A 75 26.01 6.95 -21.85
C GLY A 75 24.99 5.83 -21.66
N VAL A 76 25.45 4.64 -21.22
CA VAL A 76 24.58 3.47 -21.00
C VAL A 76 24.34 3.23 -19.51
N THR A 77 23.33 2.41 -19.21
CA THR A 77 23.02 2.03 -17.84
C THR A 77 23.88 0.83 -17.43
N TYR A 78 24.51 0.94 -16.25
CA TYR A 78 25.23 -0.14 -15.60
C TYR A 78 24.25 -1.10 -14.93
N ASN A 79 23.82 -2.15 -15.65
CA ASN A 79 22.76 -3.04 -15.23
C ASN A 79 23.15 -4.52 -15.35
N GLY A 80 22.60 -5.32 -14.45
CA GLY A 80 22.55 -6.77 -14.57
C GLY A 80 21.21 -7.24 -15.13
N VAL A 81 21.12 -8.53 -15.36
CA VAL A 81 19.94 -9.20 -15.94
C VAL A 81 19.30 -10.08 -14.86
N LEU A 82 18.01 -9.91 -14.68
CA LEU A 82 17.19 -10.79 -13.86
C LEU A 82 16.69 -11.95 -14.74
N GLU A 83 17.15 -13.15 -14.45
CA GLU A 83 16.73 -14.40 -15.08
C GLU A 83 15.79 -15.15 -14.14
N ILE A 84 14.70 -15.67 -14.69
CA ILE A 84 13.71 -16.45 -13.96
C ILE A 84 13.41 -17.73 -14.70
N GLU A 85 13.38 -18.86 -14.00
CA GLU A 85 12.88 -20.11 -14.54
C GLU A 85 11.37 -20.14 -14.36
N ILE A 86 10.64 -20.47 -15.41
CA ILE A 86 9.18 -20.61 -15.39
C ILE A 86 8.83 -22.06 -15.70
N ASP A 87 8.20 -22.71 -14.73
CA ASP A 87 7.62 -24.03 -14.94
C ASP A 87 6.18 -23.86 -15.44
N ILE A 88 5.87 -24.49 -16.56
CA ILE A 88 4.56 -24.44 -17.18
C ILE A 88 3.95 -25.82 -17.07
N THR A 89 2.77 -25.93 -16.45
CA THR A 89 1.99 -27.18 -16.43
C THR A 89 0.71 -27.00 -17.24
N VAL A 90 0.47 -27.92 -18.16
CA VAL A 90 -0.74 -27.97 -18.97
C VAL A 90 -1.49 -29.26 -18.65
N SER A 91 -2.68 -29.15 -18.09
CA SER A 91 -3.58 -30.29 -17.87
C SER A 91 -4.83 -30.16 -18.73
N HIS A 92 -5.27 -31.26 -19.32
CA HIS A 92 -6.44 -31.31 -20.19
C HIS A 92 -7.43 -32.40 -19.71
N GLY A 93 -8.41 -31.99 -18.90
CA GLY A 93 -9.34 -32.94 -18.27
C GLY A 93 -8.62 -33.91 -17.33
N ASP A 94 -8.83 -35.21 -17.54
CA ASP A 94 -8.22 -36.31 -16.76
C ASP A 94 -6.88 -36.81 -17.36
N TYR A 95 -6.32 -36.11 -18.36
CA TYR A 95 -5.07 -36.49 -19.00
C TYR A 95 -3.86 -35.97 -18.23
N ASP A 96 -2.72 -36.66 -18.38
CA ASP A 96 -1.46 -36.35 -17.72
C ASP A 96 -1.02 -34.90 -17.93
N GLU A 97 -0.45 -34.32 -16.88
CA GLU A 97 0.13 -32.96 -16.94
C GLU A 97 1.40 -32.97 -17.78
N ILE A 98 1.45 -32.10 -18.79
CA ILE A 98 2.68 -31.82 -19.53
C ILE A 98 3.42 -30.72 -18.80
N GLU A 99 4.65 -31.01 -18.37
CA GLU A 99 5.53 -30.05 -17.71
C GLU A 99 6.63 -29.60 -18.65
N THR A 100 6.81 -28.27 -18.75
CA THR A 100 7.92 -27.65 -19.47
C THR A 100 8.56 -26.61 -18.56
N SER A 101 9.89 -26.52 -18.57
CA SER A 101 10.64 -25.54 -17.81
C SER A 101 11.53 -24.74 -18.74
N GLU A 102 11.43 -23.40 -18.69
CA GLU A 102 12.20 -22.50 -19.53
C GLU A 102 12.76 -21.33 -18.72
N VAL A 103 13.96 -20.86 -19.08
CA VAL A 103 14.61 -19.71 -18.45
C VAL A 103 14.35 -18.46 -19.27
N PHE A 104 13.76 -17.46 -18.64
CA PHE A 104 13.44 -16.17 -19.26
C PHE A 104 14.25 -15.03 -18.65
N LYS A 105 14.67 -14.09 -19.50
CA LYS A 105 15.19 -12.79 -19.05
C LYS A 105 14.01 -11.87 -18.74
N LEU A 106 13.78 -11.64 -17.45
CA LEU A 106 12.61 -10.87 -17.00
C LEU A 106 12.83 -9.37 -17.14
N ALA A 107 13.98 -8.88 -16.65
CA ALA A 107 14.26 -7.45 -16.63
C ALA A 107 15.76 -7.15 -16.56
N ASN A 108 16.12 -5.94 -17.00
CA ASN A 108 17.42 -5.34 -16.75
C ASN A 108 17.30 -4.44 -15.52
N ILE A 109 18.01 -4.77 -14.44
CA ILE A 109 17.98 -4.00 -13.19
C ILE A 109 19.31 -3.28 -13.04
N PRO A 110 19.33 -1.93 -12.83
CA PRO A 110 20.54 -1.20 -12.55
C PRO A 110 21.29 -1.78 -11.34
N THR A 111 22.60 -1.95 -11.45
CA THR A 111 23.44 -2.47 -10.38
C THR A 111 24.04 -1.35 -9.58
N MET A 112 23.92 -1.40 -8.26
CA MET A 112 24.55 -0.43 -7.38
C MET A 112 26.04 -0.69 -7.30
N LEU A 113 26.87 0.36 -7.42
CA LEU A 113 28.31 0.25 -7.31
C LEU A 113 28.73 -0.22 -5.92
N HIS A 114 29.74 -1.07 -5.87
CA HIS A 114 30.23 -1.77 -4.67
C HIS A 114 29.22 -2.69 -3.97
N SER A 115 28.09 -3.02 -4.62
CA SER A 115 27.22 -4.13 -4.18
C SER A 115 27.87 -5.49 -4.44
N GLU A 116 27.29 -6.57 -3.92
CA GLU A 116 27.77 -7.96 -4.13
C GLU A 116 27.87 -8.35 -5.61
N TYR A 117 27.02 -7.79 -6.45
CA TYR A 117 26.92 -8.06 -7.89
C TYR A 117 27.74 -7.11 -8.76
N CYS A 118 28.37 -6.10 -8.14
CA CYS A 118 29.19 -5.13 -8.86
C CYS A 118 30.60 -5.67 -9.11
N ILE A 119 31.15 -5.39 -10.29
CA ILE A 119 32.55 -5.74 -10.65
C ILE A 119 33.55 -5.12 -9.66
N LEU A 120 33.21 -4.00 -9.01
CA LEU A 120 34.06 -3.31 -8.04
C LEU A 120 33.97 -3.90 -6.62
N ASN A 121 33.16 -4.93 -6.41
CA ASN A 121 33.02 -5.52 -5.09
C ASN A 121 34.35 -6.03 -4.55
N ASN A 122 34.65 -5.70 -3.29
CA ASN A 122 35.85 -6.12 -2.56
C ASN A 122 37.22 -5.74 -3.20
N LYS A 123 37.21 -4.84 -4.22
CA LYS A 123 38.47 -4.35 -4.80
C LYS A 123 39.18 -3.37 -3.90
N ASN A 124 40.50 -3.46 -3.87
CA ASN A 124 41.39 -2.52 -3.18
C ASN A 124 41.70 -1.29 -4.07
N GLU A 125 42.35 -0.26 -3.54
CA GLU A 125 42.65 0.98 -4.23
C GLU A 125 43.44 0.81 -5.53
N ILE A 126 44.40 -0.13 -5.55
CA ILE A 126 45.19 -0.43 -6.74
C ILE A 126 44.35 -1.12 -7.81
N GLU A 127 43.52 -2.07 -7.41
CA GLU A 127 42.63 -2.78 -8.32
C GLU A 127 41.55 -1.87 -8.91
N LEU A 128 41.04 -0.87 -8.15
CA LEU A 128 40.14 0.14 -8.66
C LEU A 128 40.80 0.95 -9.76
N SER A 129 42.03 1.42 -9.55
CA SER A 129 42.78 2.14 -10.59
C SER A 129 42.99 1.30 -11.87
N ASN A 130 43.26 0.00 -11.73
CA ASN A 130 43.41 -0.90 -12.87
C ASN A 130 42.15 -1.11 -13.69
N VAL A 131 40.98 -0.91 -13.08
CA VAL A 131 39.68 -1.00 -13.77
C VAL A 131 39.28 0.37 -14.38
N GLY A 132 40.04 1.45 -14.05
CA GLY A 132 39.78 2.82 -14.53
C GLY A 132 38.92 3.65 -13.58
N GLU A 133 38.70 3.17 -12.34
CA GLU A 133 37.96 3.87 -11.32
C GLU A 133 38.89 4.64 -10.37
N SER A 134 38.35 5.65 -9.70
CA SER A 134 39.08 6.39 -8.67
C SER A 134 39.43 5.49 -7.50
N GLN A 135 40.65 5.67 -6.94
CA GLN A 135 41.08 4.98 -5.71
C GLN A 135 40.13 5.28 -4.52
N HIS A 136 39.45 6.42 -4.56
CA HIS A 136 38.53 6.86 -3.52
C HIS A 136 37.06 6.56 -3.85
N GLU A 137 36.79 5.70 -4.86
CA GLU A 137 35.45 5.29 -5.22
C GLU A 137 34.76 4.61 -4.04
N ARG A 138 33.56 5.08 -3.67
CA ARG A 138 32.83 4.66 -2.47
C ARG A 138 31.60 3.80 -2.76
N GLY A 139 31.08 3.93 -3.98
CA GLY A 139 29.86 3.23 -4.40
C GLY A 139 28.58 3.72 -3.69
N GLY A 140 27.58 2.88 -3.69
CA GLY A 140 26.28 3.19 -3.07
C GLY A 140 25.36 4.02 -3.94
N TYR A 141 25.63 4.11 -5.26
CA TYR A 141 24.83 4.79 -6.27
C TYR A 141 24.74 3.96 -7.56
N PHE A 142 23.90 4.41 -8.48
CA PHE A 142 23.67 3.78 -9.77
C PHE A 142 24.23 4.63 -10.89
N ILE A 143 24.58 4.00 -12.02
CA ILE A 143 24.85 4.68 -13.28
C ILE A 143 23.69 4.39 -14.25
N ILE A 144 22.91 5.41 -14.59
CA ILE A 144 21.73 5.31 -15.45
C ILE A 144 21.92 6.25 -16.63
N ASN A 145 21.97 5.71 -17.85
CA ASN A 145 22.24 6.46 -19.06
C ASN A 145 23.50 7.33 -18.93
N GLY A 146 24.57 6.78 -18.35
CA GLY A 146 25.84 7.46 -18.12
C GLY A 146 25.86 8.44 -16.94
N ALA A 147 24.72 8.77 -16.35
CA ALA A 147 24.63 9.70 -15.22
C ALA A 147 24.59 8.95 -13.88
N GLU A 148 25.31 9.47 -12.89
CA GLU A 148 25.31 8.95 -11.54
C GLU A 148 24.02 9.35 -10.81
N LYS A 149 23.30 8.39 -10.26
CA LYS A 149 22.04 8.55 -9.53
C LYS A 149 22.11 7.88 -8.17
N ILE A 150 21.76 8.62 -7.14
CA ILE A 150 21.69 8.12 -5.76
C ILE A 150 20.23 8.08 -5.28
N VAL A 151 19.92 7.06 -4.51
CA VAL A 151 18.65 6.98 -3.77
C VAL A 151 18.90 7.55 -2.37
N LEU A 152 18.22 8.65 -2.06
CA LEU A 152 18.28 9.27 -0.74
C LEU A 152 17.21 8.64 0.16
N SER A 153 17.60 8.31 1.39
CA SER A 153 16.65 7.93 2.43
C SER A 153 15.79 9.13 2.80
N GLN A 154 14.48 8.93 2.87
CA GLN A 154 13.52 9.93 3.31
C GLN A 154 12.85 9.45 4.59
N GLU A 155 12.69 10.36 5.54
CA GLU A 155 11.90 10.12 6.74
C GLU A 155 10.46 10.56 6.48
N ASP A 156 9.51 9.73 6.90
CA ASP A 156 8.08 9.99 6.82
C ASP A 156 7.40 9.51 8.10
N SER A 157 6.19 10.03 8.36
CA SER A 157 5.38 9.58 9.49
C SER A 157 5.03 8.10 9.36
N ALA A 158 5.13 7.35 10.46
CA ALA A 158 4.75 5.95 10.45
C ALA A 158 3.27 5.80 10.08
N LYS A 159 2.98 4.84 9.19
CA LYS A 159 1.61 4.55 8.77
C LYS A 159 0.84 3.85 9.90
N ASN A 160 -0.48 3.98 9.88
CA ASN A 160 -1.40 3.30 10.81
C ASN A 160 -1.21 3.68 12.28
N LEU A 161 -0.61 4.83 12.55
CA LEU A 161 -0.53 5.44 13.88
C LEU A 161 -1.35 6.71 13.93
N ILE A 162 -1.95 6.98 15.09
CA ILE A 162 -2.75 8.17 15.34
C ILE A 162 -1.83 9.29 15.83
N TYR A 163 -1.86 10.41 15.12
CA TYR A 163 -1.14 11.64 15.46
C TYR A 163 -2.14 12.70 15.91
N THR A 164 -1.91 13.29 17.07
CA THR A 164 -2.75 14.37 17.58
C THR A 164 -2.05 15.72 17.44
N HIS A 165 -2.79 16.73 17.02
CA HIS A 165 -2.31 18.10 16.86
C HIS A 165 -3.32 19.11 17.37
N VAL A 166 -2.84 20.23 17.92
CA VAL A 166 -3.66 21.36 18.35
C VAL A 166 -3.51 22.47 17.31
N ASP A 167 -4.59 22.79 16.62
CA ASP A 167 -4.63 23.95 15.72
C ASP A 167 -5.14 25.18 16.49
N ASN A 168 -4.21 25.98 16.99
CA ASN A 168 -4.54 27.19 17.75
C ASN A 168 -5.21 28.26 16.88
N ALA A 169 -4.93 28.30 15.58
CA ALA A 169 -5.52 29.29 14.66
C ALA A 169 -6.99 29.04 14.45
N LYS A 170 -7.40 27.77 14.38
CA LYS A 170 -8.81 27.35 14.21
C LYS A 170 -9.50 27.02 15.51
N ASN A 171 -8.78 27.07 16.65
CA ASN A 171 -9.28 26.61 17.96
C ASN A 171 -9.84 25.18 17.89
N SER A 172 -9.12 24.27 17.26
CA SER A 172 -9.54 22.89 17.07
C SER A 172 -8.47 21.88 17.48
N LEU A 173 -8.94 20.68 17.86
CA LEU A 173 -8.08 19.51 18.04
C LEU A 173 -8.21 18.61 16.83
N LEU A 174 -7.09 18.14 16.33
CA LEU A 174 -7.01 17.26 15.18
C LEU A 174 -6.38 15.92 15.59
N ALA A 175 -7.07 14.82 15.30
CA ALA A 175 -6.50 13.49 15.32
C ALA A 175 -6.43 12.96 13.91
N SER A 176 -5.24 12.63 13.41
CA SER A 176 -5.04 12.19 12.03
C SER A 176 -4.33 10.85 11.97
N ILE A 177 -4.70 10.04 11.01
CA ILE A 177 -4.07 8.76 10.70
C ILE A 177 -3.80 8.66 9.20
N HIS A 178 -2.58 8.24 8.85
CA HIS A 178 -2.22 7.82 7.50
C HIS A 178 -2.38 6.31 7.38
N SER A 179 -3.57 5.90 6.97
CA SER A 179 -3.96 4.49 6.90
C SER A 179 -3.52 3.87 5.58
N ALA A 180 -2.80 2.75 5.64
CA ALA A 180 -2.36 2.02 4.48
C ALA A 180 -2.41 0.50 4.72
N TYR A 181 -2.89 -0.24 3.74
CA TYR A 181 -2.79 -1.69 3.71
C TYR A 181 -1.55 -2.10 2.94
N ALA A 182 -0.68 -2.89 3.57
CA ALA A 182 0.59 -3.35 3.00
C ALA A 182 1.43 -2.21 2.38
N SER A 183 1.82 -2.34 1.12
CA SER A 183 2.63 -1.36 0.39
C SER A 183 1.81 -0.28 -0.35
N ALA A 184 0.50 -0.24 -0.15
CA ALA A 184 -0.36 0.74 -0.83
C ALA A 184 -0.06 2.18 -0.38
N MET A 185 -0.45 3.15 -1.22
CA MET A 185 -0.39 4.56 -0.84
C MET A 185 -1.30 4.82 0.35
N PRO A 186 -0.82 5.56 1.37
CA PRO A 186 -1.62 5.85 2.54
C PRO A 186 -2.79 6.79 2.22
N GLU A 187 -3.95 6.50 2.80
CA GLU A 187 -5.12 7.37 2.79
C GLU A 187 -5.21 8.09 4.12
N ARG A 188 -5.39 9.41 4.05
CA ARG A 188 -5.46 10.23 5.26
C ARG A 188 -6.90 10.32 5.75
N PHE A 189 -7.10 10.05 7.02
CA PHE A 189 -8.34 10.25 7.75
C PHE A 189 -8.08 11.18 8.93
N ASP A 190 -8.92 12.20 9.11
CA ASP A 190 -8.83 13.17 10.20
C ASP A 190 -10.13 13.22 10.99
N LEU A 191 -10.02 13.24 12.32
CA LEU A 191 -11.07 13.66 13.23
C LEU A 191 -10.75 15.06 13.75
N ILE A 192 -11.72 15.95 13.68
CA ILE A 192 -11.58 17.37 14.01
C ILE A 192 -12.59 17.72 15.06
N TYR A 193 -12.13 18.04 16.26
CA TYR A 193 -12.97 18.60 17.31
C TYR A 193 -12.90 20.13 17.26
N ASP A 194 -14.00 20.77 16.90
CA ASP A 194 -14.16 22.21 16.92
C ASP A 194 -14.60 22.67 18.33
N ARG A 195 -13.71 23.38 19.02
CA ARG A 195 -13.98 23.88 20.37
C ARG A 195 -15.00 25.03 20.39
N ASN A 196 -15.22 25.73 19.27
CA ASN A 196 -16.14 26.85 19.24
C ASN A 196 -17.60 26.36 19.21
N ASN A 197 -17.83 25.29 18.43
CA ASN A 197 -19.18 24.72 18.24
C ASN A 197 -19.40 23.46 19.07
N ASN A 198 -18.38 22.93 19.75
CA ASN A 198 -18.40 21.64 20.42
C ASN A 198 -18.86 20.49 19.51
N THR A 199 -18.37 20.47 18.27
CA THR A 199 -18.73 19.44 17.30
C THR A 199 -17.52 18.62 16.90
N ILE A 200 -17.74 17.33 16.61
CA ILE A 200 -16.72 16.43 16.10
C ILE A 200 -17.04 16.08 14.67
N ASN A 201 -16.14 16.46 13.77
CA ASN A 201 -16.25 16.22 12.34
C ASN A 201 -15.19 15.23 11.86
N ALA A 202 -15.53 14.45 10.86
CA ALA A 202 -14.65 13.51 10.20
C ALA A 202 -14.34 13.98 8.77
N ARG A 203 -13.05 13.99 8.40
CA ARG A 203 -12.61 14.23 7.03
C ARG A 203 -12.17 12.91 6.42
N ILE A 204 -12.92 12.44 5.44
CA ILE A 204 -12.71 11.17 4.76
C ILE A 204 -12.16 11.43 3.35
N PRO A 205 -11.20 10.62 2.86
CA PRO A 205 -10.75 10.70 1.47
C PRO A 205 -11.92 10.64 0.48
N TYR A 206 -11.83 11.40 -0.61
CA TYR A 206 -12.83 11.44 -1.69
C TYR A 206 -14.19 12.06 -1.35
N LEU A 207 -14.38 12.62 -0.15
CA LEU A 207 -15.50 13.50 0.16
C LEU A 207 -15.12 14.97 -0.07
N LYS A 208 -16.12 15.81 -0.43
CA LYS A 208 -15.92 17.23 -0.73
C LYS A 208 -15.79 18.08 0.54
N SER A 209 -16.46 17.68 1.60
CA SER A 209 -16.54 18.40 2.87
C SER A 209 -16.35 17.46 4.05
N GLU A 210 -16.09 18.03 5.20
CA GLU A 210 -16.13 17.36 6.48
C GLU A 210 -17.57 16.94 6.78
N ILE A 211 -17.73 15.86 7.51
CA ILE A 211 -19.02 15.28 7.88
C ILE A 211 -19.08 15.11 9.41
N PRO A 212 -20.26 15.26 10.03
CA PRO A 212 -20.42 14.95 11.44
C PRO A 212 -20.02 13.50 11.77
N LEU A 213 -19.29 13.28 12.84
CA LEU A 213 -18.84 11.94 13.26
C LEU A 213 -20.03 10.98 13.45
N ILE A 214 -21.13 11.46 14.01
CA ILE A 214 -22.34 10.66 14.25
C ILE A 214 -22.94 10.17 12.91
N LEU A 215 -22.91 10.99 11.87
CA LEU A 215 -23.35 10.59 10.52
C LEU A 215 -22.48 9.45 9.98
N LEU A 216 -21.17 9.51 10.23
CA LEU A 216 -20.26 8.45 9.82
C LEU A 216 -20.61 7.13 10.51
N PHE A 217 -20.82 7.11 11.84
CA PHE A 217 -21.24 5.92 12.56
C PHE A 217 -22.55 5.31 12.00
N LYS A 218 -23.56 6.16 11.74
CA LYS A 218 -24.82 5.71 11.14
C LYS A 218 -24.61 5.10 9.75
N ALA A 219 -23.75 5.69 8.93
CA ALA A 219 -23.40 5.15 7.61
C ALA A 219 -22.63 3.82 7.69
N LEU A 220 -21.82 3.62 8.72
CA LEU A 220 -21.08 2.39 8.97
C LEU A 220 -21.96 1.26 9.54
N GLY A 221 -23.22 1.54 9.91
CA GLY A 221 -24.19 0.53 10.33
C GLY A 221 -24.63 0.60 11.79
N ILE A 222 -24.16 1.58 12.58
CA ILE A 222 -24.62 1.78 13.95
C ILE A 222 -25.67 2.88 13.95
N GLU A 223 -26.94 2.49 13.98
CA GLU A 223 -28.06 3.42 13.78
C GLU A 223 -28.46 4.15 15.08
N THR A 224 -28.29 3.51 16.23
CA THR A 224 -28.76 4.06 17.51
C THR A 224 -27.73 4.95 18.18
N GLU A 225 -28.12 6.15 18.56
CA GLU A 225 -27.26 7.13 19.25
C GLU A 225 -26.69 6.56 20.57
N LYS A 226 -27.50 5.76 21.28
CA LYS A 226 -27.06 5.10 22.52
C LYS A 226 -25.88 4.16 22.29
N GLN A 227 -25.92 3.36 21.21
CA GLN A 227 -24.80 2.46 20.86
C GLN A 227 -23.57 3.25 20.43
N ILE A 228 -23.73 4.32 19.66
CA ILE A 228 -22.62 5.21 19.27
C ILE A 228 -21.95 5.79 20.51
N LEU A 229 -22.73 6.34 21.44
CA LEU A 229 -22.22 6.90 22.69
C LEU A 229 -21.53 5.85 23.56
N GLN A 230 -22.05 4.63 23.63
CA GLN A 230 -21.43 3.52 24.35
C GLN A 230 -20.10 3.11 23.73
N LEU A 231 -19.95 3.16 22.41
CA LEU A 231 -18.67 2.90 21.75
C LEU A 231 -17.63 3.96 22.04
N ILE A 232 -18.02 5.23 22.00
CA ILE A 232 -17.09 6.35 22.20
C ILE A 232 -16.65 6.47 23.66
N VAL A 233 -17.58 6.35 24.61
CA VAL A 233 -17.34 6.68 26.02
C VAL A 233 -17.24 5.43 26.92
N GLY A 234 -17.69 4.29 26.41
CA GLY A 234 -17.79 3.04 27.16
C GLY A 234 -19.11 2.87 27.92
N ILE A 235 -19.32 1.67 28.47
CA ILE A 235 -20.58 1.28 29.13
C ILE A 235 -20.76 2.01 30.48
N ASN A 236 -19.67 2.27 31.20
CA ASN A 236 -19.65 2.93 32.47
C ASN A 236 -18.78 4.19 32.44
N PRO A 237 -19.29 5.29 31.88
CA PRO A 237 -18.54 6.53 31.84
C PRO A 237 -18.35 7.10 33.26
N GLY A 238 -17.09 7.29 33.66
CA GLY A 238 -16.78 8.02 34.89
C GLY A 238 -17.16 9.51 34.71
N LYS A 239 -16.81 10.35 35.72
CA LYS A 239 -17.11 11.80 35.65
C LYS A 239 -16.60 12.47 34.36
N VAL A 240 -15.42 12.07 33.86
CA VAL A 240 -14.84 12.60 32.62
C VAL A 240 -15.70 12.20 31.43
N GLY A 241 -16.17 10.95 31.38
CA GLY A 241 -17.02 10.48 30.28
C GLY A 241 -18.39 11.16 30.26
N GLN A 242 -18.96 11.51 31.43
CA GLN A 242 -20.21 12.28 31.50
C GLN A 242 -20.04 13.69 30.93
N LEU A 243 -18.94 14.38 31.26
CA LEU A 243 -18.63 15.69 30.66
C LEU A 243 -18.44 15.61 29.15
N PHE A 244 -17.82 14.52 28.68
CA PHE A 244 -17.63 14.31 27.24
C PHE A 244 -18.96 14.03 26.52
N LEU A 245 -19.89 13.32 27.12
CA LEU A 245 -21.24 13.13 26.59
C LEU A 245 -21.99 14.47 26.40
N GLU A 246 -21.87 15.39 27.36
CA GLU A 246 -22.47 16.73 27.25
C GLU A 246 -21.87 17.50 26.06
N GLN A 247 -20.56 17.35 25.81
CA GLN A 247 -19.89 17.98 24.66
C GLN A 247 -20.26 17.36 23.32
N LEU A 248 -20.73 16.10 23.29
CA LEU A 248 -21.19 15.44 22.06
C LEU A 248 -22.63 15.80 21.65
N LEU A 249 -23.43 16.35 22.56
CA LEU A 249 -24.83 16.71 22.29
C LEU A 249 -25.03 17.60 21.05
N PRO A 250 -24.22 18.63 20.78
CA PRO A 250 -24.35 19.42 19.56
C PRO A 250 -24.18 18.57 18.30
N SER A 251 -23.17 17.69 18.24
CA SER A 251 -22.94 16.78 17.11
C SER A 251 -24.10 15.81 16.87
N ILE A 252 -24.77 15.35 17.95
CA ILE A 252 -25.94 14.48 17.86
C ILE A 252 -27.11 15.28 17.27
N ASN A 253 -27.29 16.52 17.71
CA ASN A 253 -28.37 17.37 17.26
C ASN A 253 -28.33 17.71 15.77
N GLU A 254 -27.13 17.79 15.18
CA GLU A 254 -26.94 18.02 13.74
C GLU A 254 -27.48 16.87 12.87
N VAL A 255 -27.62 15.66 13.42
CA VAL A 255 -27.94 14.44 12.67
C VAL A 255 -29.25 13.80 13.12
N LYS A 256 -30.09 14.52 13.86
CA LYS A 256 -31.35 14.02 14.43
C LYS A 256 -32.34 13.48 13.39
N GLU A 257 -32.35 14.02 12.19
CA GLU A 257 -33.29 13.64 11.12
C GLU A 257 -32.88 12.37 10.36
N ILE A 258 -31.69 11.81 10.67
CA ILE A 258 -31.16 10.63 9.99
C ILE A 258 -31.34 9.41 10.89
N TYR A 259 -32.35 8.58 10.58
CA TYR A 259 -32.76 7.45 11.42
C TYR A 259 -32.22 6.10 10.93
N SER A 260 -31.76 5.99 9.68
CA SER A 260 -31.33 4.72 9.10
C SER A 260 -30.01 4.83 8.37
N GLN A 261 -29.31 3.69 8.25
CA GLN A 261 -28.08 3.58 7.48
C GLN A 261 -28.26 4.02 6.02
N GLU A 262 -29.37 3.66 5.40
CA GLU A 262 -29.63 4.01 4.00
C GLU A 262 -29.72 5.52 3.77
N ILE A 263 -30.39 6.25 4.68
CA ILE A 263 -30.49 7.71 4.61
C ILE A 263 -29.10 8.33 4.81
N ALA A 264 -28.33 7.82 5.79
CA ALA A 264 -26.97 8.27 6.02
C ALA A 264 -26.08 8.09 4.78
N LEU A 265 -26.15 6.93 4.13
CA LEU A 265 -25.41 6.66 2.90
C LEU A 265 -25.84 7.56 1.75
N ARG A 266 -27.14 7.88 1.62
CA ARG A 266 -27.63 8.84 0.60
C ARG A 266 -27.07 10.23 0.81
N VAL A 267 -27.07 10.72 2.04
CA VAL A 267 -26.48 12.04 2.38
C VAL A 267 -24.98 12.05 2.04
N LEU A 268 -24.23 11.02 2.40
CA LEU A 268 -22.82 10.92 2.08
C LEU A 268 -22.55 10.83 0.57
N SER A 269 -23.44 10.20 -0.20
CA SER A 269 -23.27 10.06 -1.65
C SER A 269 -23.26 11.40 -2.37
N ILE A 270 -24.04 12.37 -1.90
CA ILE A 270 -24.07 13.73 -2.45
C ILE A 270 -22.75 14.47 -2.25
N LEU A 271 -22.04 14.14 -1.17
CA LEU A 271 -20.76 14.74 -0.81
C LEU A 271 -19.55 14.09 -1.51
N THR A 272 -19.74 13.03 -2.30
CA THR A 272 -18.63 12.39 -2.99
C THR A 272 -18.04 13.29 -4.10
N LYS A 273 -16.72 13.23 -4.30
CA LYS A 273 -16.02 13.92 -5.38
C LYS A 273 -16.27 13.31 -6.76
N TRP A 274 -16.73 12.07 -6.80
CA TRP A 274 -17.09 11.43 -8.06
C TRP A 274 -18.45 11.91 -8.55
N PRO A 275 -18.58 12.19 -9.85
CA PRO A 275 -19.84 12.67 -10.39
C PRO A 275 -20.94 11.66 -10.08
N ALA A 276 -21.99 12.14 -9.42
CA ALA A 276 -23.19 11.35 -9.20
C ALA A 276 -23.77 11.03 -10.58
N THR A 277 -23.52 9.83 -11.08
CA THR A 277 -24.41 9.26 -12.08
C THR A 277 -25.79 9.23 -11.44
N LYS A 278 -26.80 9.72 -12.16
CA LYS A 278 -28.18 9.94 -11.74
C LYS A 278 -28.61 9.09 -10.53
N ILE A 279 -29.15 9.73 -9.50
CA ILE A 279 -29.59 9.14 -8.23
C ILE A 279 -30.55 7.94 -8.41
N GLU A 280 -31.15 7.81 -9.58
CA GLU A 280 -32.07 6.73 -9.97
C GLU A 280 -31.38 5.36 -10.19
N ASP A 281 -30.08 5.35 -10.53
CA ASP A 281 -29.34 4.12 -10.65
C ASP A 281 -28.62 3.81 -9.31
N ASN A 282 -28.79 2.62 -8.75
CA ASN A 282 -28.11 2.13 -7.52
C ASN A 282 -26.55 2.19 -7.57
N ARG A 283 -25.95 2.76 -8.61
CA ARG A 283 -24.52 2.97 -8.79
C ARG A 283 -23.89 3.92 -7.77
N TRP A 284 -24.66 4.89 -7.24
CA TRP A 284 -24.19 5.77 -6.17
C TRP A 284 -23.79 4.99 -4.92
N LYS A 285 -24.56 3.95 -4.58
CA LYS A 285 -24.31 3.07 -3.44
C LYS A 285 -23.00 2.30 -3.62
N GLY A 286 -22.74 1.78 -4.82
CA GLY A 286 -21.50 1.07 -5.13
C GLY A 286 -20.24 1.92 -4.96
N ASN A 287 -20.26 3.17 -5.46
CA ASN A 287 -19.12 4.08 -5.35
C ASN A 287 -18.84 4.46 -3.89
N LEU A 288 -19.88 4.78 -3.10
CA LEU A 288 -19.71 5.14 -1.70
C LEU A 288 -19.24 3.94 -0.86
N LEU A 289 -19.83 2.77 -1.07
CA LEU A 289 -19.40 1.56 -0.39
C LEU A 289 -17.94 1.20 -0.72
N TYR A 290 -17.50 1.42 -1.96
CA TYR A 290 -16.09 1.27 -2.33
C TYR A 290 -15.19 2.23 -1.54
N ILE A 291 -15.58 3.52 -1.40
CA ILE A 291 -14.83 4.48 -0.60
C ILE A 291 -14.75 4.01 0.85
N LEU A 292 -15.87 3.68 1.46
CA LEU A 292 -15.93 3.29 2.86
C LEU A 292 -15.18 1.97 3.15
N ASN A 293 -15.19 1.01 2.22
CA ASN A 293 -14.50 -0.26 2.42
C ASN A 293 -13.02 -0.23 2.06
N LYS A 294 -12.65 0.38 0.92
CA LYS A 294 -11.31 0.28 0.37
C LYS A 294 -10.43 1.51 0.59
N ARG A 295 -11.04 2.69 0.81
CA ARG A 295 -10.31 3.95 0.95
C ARG A 295 -10.36 4.53 2.36
N PHE A 296 -11.43 4.32 3.08
CA PHE A 296 -11.55 4.70 4.48
C PHE A 296 -10.92 3.61 5.35
N LEU A 297 -9.88 3.95 6.11
CA LEU A 297 -9.14 3.04 6.98
C LEU A 297 -8.81 1.68 6.33
N PRO A 298 -8.06 1.66 5.21
CA PRO A 298 -7.78 0.44 4.46
C PRO A 298 -6.97 -0.61 5.22
N HIS A 299 -6.30 -0.25 6.33
CA HIS A 299 -5.55 -1.21 7.15
C HIS A 299 -6.46 -2.11 8.00
N ILE A 300 -7.73 -1.71 8.18
CA ILE A 300 -8.71 -2.50 8.91
C ILE A 300 -9.50 -3.35 7.92
N VAL A 301 -9.12 -4.62 7.82
CA VAL A 301 -9.80 -5.63 7.01
C VAL A 301 -10.10 -6.80 7.92
N SER A 302 -11.38 -7.07 8.18
CA SER A 302 -11.80 -8.17 9.06
C SER A 302 -12.31 -9.38 8.28
N SER A 303 -12.91 -9.18 7.11
CA SER A 303 -13.47 -10.24 6.28
C SER A 303 -13.65 -9.79 4.83
N ASP A 304 -13.99 -10.72 3.94
CA ASP A 304 -14.41 -10.42 2.57
C ASP A 304 -15.84 -9.87 2.50
N ASP A 305 -16.60 -9.94 3.60
CA ASP A 305 -17.93 -9.37 3.70
C ASP A 305 -17.85 -7.85 3.94
N TYR A 306 -18.56 -7.10 3.09
CA TYR A 306 -18.62 -5.63 3.14
C TYR A 306 -19.21 -5.09 4.44
N LEU A 307 -20.23 -5.74 5.00
CA LEU A 307 -20.92 -5.27 6.20
C LEU A 307 -20.08 -5.50 7.46
N GLU A 308 -19.41 -6.64 7.56
CA GLU A 308 -18.51 -6.92 8.67
C GLU A 308 -17.32 -5.97 8.70
N ASN A 309 -16.75 -5.64 7.53
CA ASN A 309 -15.68 -4.66 7.42
C ASN A 309 -16.11 -3.26 7.87
N LEU A 310 -17.31 -2.82 7.51
CA LEU A 310 -17.83 -1.52 7.96
C LEU A 310 -18.00 -1.49 9.48
N ASN A 311 -18.57 -2.53 10.06
CA ASN A 311 -18.73 -2.64 11.51
C ASN A 311 -17.39 -2.63 12.25
N SER A 312 -16.39 -3.35 11.75
CA SER A 312 -15.05 -3.37 12.34
C SER A 312 -14.41 -1.99 12.39
N LYS A 313 -14.65 -1.15 11.39
CA LYS A 313 -14.15 0.23 11.36
C LYS A 313 -14.81 1.13 12.40
N CYS A 314 -16.05 0.84 12.79
CA CYS A 314 -16.71 1.55 13.89
C CYS A 314 -16.00 1.35 15.23
N TYR A 315 -15.48 0.16 15.49
CA TYR A 315 -14.75 -0.13 16.74
C TYR A 315 -13.36 0.51 16.78
N PHE A 316 -12.83 0.90 15.63
CA PHE A 316 -11.55 1.60 15.56
C PHE A 316 -11.71 3.11 15.79
N LEU A 317 -12.82 3.69 15.36
CA LEU A 317 -13.13 5.11 15.56
C LEU A 317 -13.34 5.46 17.03
#